data_83f16ebb4b17044174d45fbd768fd77f
#
_entry.id   83f16ebb4b17044174d45fbd768fd77f
#
_cell.length_a   1.000
_cell.length_b   1.000
_cell.length_c   1.000
_cell.angle_alpha   90.00
_cell.angle_beta   90.00
_cell.angle_gamma   90.00
#
_symmetry.space_group_name_H-M   'P 1'
#
loop_
_entity.id
_entity.type
_entity.pdbx_description
1 polymer ?
#
loop_
_entity_poly.entity_id
_entity_poly.type
_entity_poly.pdbx_seq_one_letter_code
_entity_poly.pdbx_strand_id
1 'polypeptide(L)'
;RAAFKAVQDGKQVAYLVPTTVLASQHFSTFEERMKGFPVNVGQLSSFRTSAQNKKTIEGLKNGTIDVVIGTHRVLSKDVQFKDLGLLIIDEEQRFGVAHKEKIKELKNNIDVLTLSATPIPRTLHMSLVGIRDMSVLEEPPVDRHPIQTFVTEHNDEMIREAVTRELARNGQVYYVYNKVRDIEERAEYIQNLVPDAVVAYEIGRAHV
;
A
#
# COMPACT_ATOMS: atom_id res chain seq x y z
N ARG A 1 -8.10 -3.14 -13.46
CA ARG A 1 -9.20 -3.50 -14.39
C ARG A 1 -10.54 -2.96 -13.89
N ALA A 2 -10.96 -3.23 -12.64
CA ALA A 2 -12.23 -2.72 -12.09
C ALA A 2 -12.35 -1.19 -12.19
N ALA A 3 -11.31 -0.45 -11.77
CA ALA A 3 -11.28 1.01 -11.89
C ALA A 3 -11.45 1.49 -13.35
N PHE A 4 -10.76 0.87 -14.29
CA PHE A 4 -10.87 1.23 -15.71
C PHE A 4 -12.30 1.02 -16.23
N LYS A 5 -12.94 -0.12 -15.86
CA LYS A 5 -14.32 -0.37 -16.25
C LYS A 5 -15.29 0.66 -15.68
N ALA A 6 -15.16 1.01 -14.39
CA ALA A 6 -16.01 2.03 -13.79
C ALA A 6 -15.86 3.40 -14.47
N VAL A 7 -14.62 3.78 -14.85
CA VAL A 7 -14.38 5.02 -15.60
C VAL A 7 -14.99 4.97 -17.00
N GLN A 8 -14.93 3.83 -17.70
CA GLN A 8 -15.62 3.66 -18.98
C GLN A 8 -17.14 3.82 -18.88
N ASP A 9 -17.72 3.45 -17.74
CA ASP A 9 -19.14 3.65 -17.43
C ASP A 9 -19.45 5.09 -16.93
N GLY A 10 -18.48 6.02 -17.04
CA GLY A 10 -18.60 7.43 -16.68
C GLY A 10 -18.54 7.70 -15.17
N LYS A 11 -18.11 6.74 -14.36
CA LYS A 11 -18.04 6.87 -12.90
C LYS A 11 -16.66 7.23 -12.41
N GLN A 12 -16.60 7.95 -11.30
CA GLN A 12 -15.35 8.20 -10.58
C GLN A 12 -15.01 7.03 -9.65
N VAL A 13 -13.72 6.85 -9.40
CA VAL A 13 -13.19 5.77 -8.56
C VAL A 13 -12.34 6.35 -7.43
N ALA A 14 -12.59 5.89 -6.21
CA ALA A 14 -11.75 6.14 -5.05
C ALA A 14 -10.96 4.87 -4.69
N TYR A 15 -9.63 4.97 -4.62
CA TYR A 15 -8.73 3.88 -4.23
C TYR A 15 -8.07 4.23 -2.90
N LEU A 16 -8.46 3.52 -1.84
CA LEU A 16 -7.97 3.71 -0.48
C LEU A 16 -6.84 2.75 -0.16
N VAL A 17 -5.74 3.28 0.36
CA VAL A 17 -4.59 2.52 0.84
C VAL A 17 -4.19 2.95 2.25
N PRO A 18 -3.60 2.06 3.07
CA PRO A 18 -3.31 2.37 4.47
C PRO A 18 -2.13 3.32 4.68
N THR A 19 -1.19 3.41 3.73
CA THR A 19 0.03 4.20 3.88
C THR A 19 0.29 5.12 2.69
N THR A 20 1.03 6.20 2.94
CA THR A 20 1.42 7.17 1.90
C THR A 20 2.38 6.57 0.87
N VAL A 21 3.21 5.63 1.28
CA VAL A 21 4.12 4.90 0.37
C VAL A 21 3.31 4.09 -0.63
N LEU A 22 2.33 3.31 -0.16
CA LEU A 22 1.42 2.56 -1.04
C LEU A 22 0.62 3.49 -1.95
N ALA A 23 0.17 4.65 -1.45
CA ALA A 23 -0.52 5.64 -2.28
C ALA A 23 0.34 6.11 -3.46
N SER A 24 1.63 6.37 -3.22
CA SER A 24 2.56 6.77 -4.27
C SER A 24 2.86 5.64 -5.25
N GLN A 25 3.08 4.43 -4.77
CA GLN A 25 3.33 3.26 -5.63
C GLN A 25 2.13 2.96 -6.54
N HIS A 26 0.93 2.94 -5.97
CA HIS A 26 -0.29 2.73 -6.76
C HIS A 26 -0.54 3.88 -7.74
N PHE A 27 -0.31 5.13 -7.32
CA PHE A 27 -0.44 6.27 -8.21
C PHE A 27 0.45 6.13 -9.45
N SER A 28 1.75 5.87 -9.27
CA SER A 28 2.68 5.67 -10.39
C SER A 28 2.27 4.50 -11.29
N THR A 29 1.86 3.38 -10.70
CA THR A 29 1.39 2.20 -11.46
C THR A 29 0.13 2.51 -12.26
N PHE A 30 -0.83 3.26 -11.68
CA PHE A 30 -2.05 3.63 -12.39
C PHE A 30 -1.75 4.64 -13.50
N GLU A 31 -0.93 5.65 -13.22
CA GLU A 31 -0.52 6.66 -14.20
C GLU A 31 0.13 5.99 -15.42
N GLU A 32 1.06 5.05 -15.20
CA GLU A 32 1.70 4.30 -16.26
C GLU A 32 0.72 3.42 -17.05
N ARG A 33 -0.14 2.68 -16.37
CA ARG A 33 -1.11 1.78 -17.00
C ARG A 33 -2.24 2.50 -17.74
N MET A 34 -2.58 3.70 -17.30
CA MET A 34 -3.61 4.54 -17.93
C MET A 34 -3.04 5.45 -19.03
N LYS A 35 -1.72 5.45 -19.20
CA LYS A 35 -1.05 6.21 -20.27
C LYS A 35 -1.60 5.78 -21.64
N GLY A 36 -2.09 6.75 -22.39
CA GLY A 36 -2.72 6.51 -23.68
C GLY A 36 -4.26 6.33 -23.64
N PHE A 37 -4.85 6.34 -22.44
CA PHE A 37 -6.31 6.37 -22.29
C PHE A 37 -6.75 7.74 -21.74
N PRO A 38 -7.96 8.19 -22.05
CA PRO A 38 -8.51 9.46 -21.54
C PRO A 38 -8.96 9.30 -20.06
N VAL A 39 -8.04 8.93 -19.19
CA VAL A 39 -8.28 8.70 -17.76
C VAL A 39 -7.33 9.56 -16.95
N ASN A 40 -7.87 10.45 -16.14
CA ASN A 40 -7.11 11.34 -15.28
C ASN A 40 -7.01 10.75 -13.87
N VAL A 41 -5.77 10.50 -13.42
CA VAL A 41 -5.49 9.96 -12.09
C VAL A 41 -4.98 11.06 -11.16
N GLY A 42 -5.56 11.17 -9.98
CA GLY A 42 -5.14 12.08 -8.92
C GLY A 42 -4.64 11.34 -7.68
N GLN A 43 -3.82 12.00 -6.88
CA GLN A 43 -3.33 11.47 -5.60
C GLN A 43 -3.67 12.42 -4.46
N LEU A 44 -4.17 11.87 -3.34
CA LEU A 44 -4.40 12.58 -2.07
C LEU A 44 -3.60 11.93 -0.95
N SER A 45 -2.48 12.55 -0.58
CA SER A 45 -1.61 12.05 0.49
C SER A 45 -0.82 13.18 1.15
N SER A 46 -0.20 12.90 2.30
CA SER A 46 0.69 13.85 2.99
C SER A 46 2.00 14.13 2.22
N PHE A 47 2.35 13.32 1.23
CA PHE A 47 3.52 13.56 0.36
C PHE A 47 3.25 14.62 -0.72
N ARG A 48 2.00 14.99 -0.93
CA ARG A 48 1.61 16.04 -1.86
C ARG A 48 1.51 17.40 -1.16
N THR A 49 1.87 18.45 -1.88
CA THR A 49 1.71 19.82 -1.35
C THR A 49 0.24 20.16 -1.16
N SER A 50 -0.05 21.15 -0.30
CA SER A 50 -1.41 21.63 -0.08
C SER A 50 -2.08 22.10 -1.38
N ALA A 51 -1.33 22.78 -2.25
CA ALA A 51 -1.82 23.25 -3.56
C ALA A 51 -2.17 22.06 -4.48
N GLN A 52 -1.36 21.01 -4.53
CA GLN A 52 -1.63 19.82 -5.31
C GLN A 52 -2.87 19.08 -4.81
N ASN A 53 -2.99 18.91 -3.48
CA ASN A 53 -4.17 18.29 -2.88
C ASN A 53 -5.44 19.09 -3.19
N LYS A 54 -5.39 20.43 -3.09
CA LYS A 54 -6.51 21.30 -3.42
C LYS A 54 -6.95 21.15 -4.88
N LYS A 55 -5.99 21.14 -5.82
CA LYS A 55 -6.26 20.92 -7.24
C LYS A 55 -6.92 19.55 -7.49
N THR A 56 -6.47 18.51 -6.81
CA THR A 56 -7.08 17.17 -6.91
C THR A 56 -8.50 17.17 -6.38
N ILE A 57 -8.78 17.82 -5.24
CA ILE A 57 -10.13 17.92 -4.67
C ILE A 57 -11.08 18.70 -5.60
N GLU A 58 -10.63 19.80 -6.15
CA GLU A 58 -11.41 20.58 -7.14
C GLU A 58 -11.69 19.73 -8.39
N GLY A 59 -10.70 18.97 -8.87
CA GLY A 59 -10.85 18.09 -10.01
C GLY A 59 -11.85 16.96 -9.77
N LEU A 60 -11.90 16.38 -8.57
CA LEU A 60 -12.92 15.39 -8.19
C LEU A 60 -14.32 15.98 -8.18
N LYS A 61 -14.47 17.17 -7.61
CA LYS A 61 -15.75 17.87 -7.56
C LYS A 61 -16.28 18.23 -8.95
N ASN A 62 -15.40 18.64 -9.85
CA ASN A 62 -15.77 19.05 -11.21
C ASN A 62 -15.85 17.87 -12.19
N GLY A 63 -15.38 16.68 -11.77
CA GLY A 63 -15.34 15.49 -12.62
C GLY A 63 -14.22 15.50 -13.66
N THR A 64 -13.15 16.27 -13.44
CA THR A 64 -11.95 16.26 -14.31
C THR A 64 -10.91 15.23 -13.85
N ILE A 65 -11.07 14.64 -12.67
CA ILE A 65 -10.30 13.50 -12.17
C ILE A 65 -11.24 12.31 -12.07
N ASP A 66 -10.84 11.23 -12.73
CA ASP A 66 -11.63 10.00 -12.83
C ASP A 66 -11.27 9.01 -11.71
N VAL A 67 -9.99 8.90 -11.38
CA VAL A 67 -9.49 8.00 -10.33
C VAL A 67 -8.68 8.79 -9.32
N VAL A 68 -9.02 8.67 -8.04
CA VAL A 68 -8.20 9.20 -6.95
C VAL A 68 -7.62 8.08 -6.11
N ILE A 69 -6.31 8.14 -5.85
CA ILE A 69 -5.59 7.20 -5.00
C ILE A 69 -5.09 7.95 -3.77
N GLY A 70 -5.35 7.43 -2.59
CA GLY A 70 -4.88 8.10 -1.39
C GLY A 70 -5.13 7.32 -0.11
N THR A 71 -4.69 7.93 0.98
CA THR A 71 -4.89 7.42 2.33
C THR A 71 -6.26 7.89 2.87
N HIS A 72 -6.45 7.82 4.19
CA HIS A 72 -7.64 8.35 4.87
C HIS A 72 -8.03 9.77 4.46
N ARG A 73 -7.12 10.56 3.84
CA ARG A 73 -7.39 11.90 3.31
C ARG A 73 -8.51 11.91 2.27
N VAL A 74 -8.68 10.83 1.51
CA VAL A 74 -9.78 10.67 0.54
C VAL A 74 -11.15 10.68 1.21
N LEU A 75 -11.21 10.25 2.49
CA LEU A 75 -12.45 10.20 3.29
C LEU A 75 -12.75 11.51 4.05
N SER A 76 -12.00 12.57 3.81
CA SER A 76 -12.20 13.84 4.50
C SER A 76 -13.44 14.57 3.97
N LYS A 77 -14.11 15.33 4.84
CA LYS A 77 -15.40 16.00 4.54
C LYS A 77 -15.33 17.01 3.38
N ASP A 78 -14.16 17.55 3.11
CA ASP A 78 -13.92 18.49 2.01
C ASP A 78 -13.70 17.83 0.65
N VAL A 79 -13.57 16.50 0.62
CA VAL A 79 -13.47 15.71 -0.61
C VAL A 79 -14.87 15.37 -1.09
N GLN A 80 -15.26 15.97 -2.19
CA GLN A 80 -16.54 15.75 -2.85
C GLN A 80 -16.31 15.16 -4.23
N PHE A 81 -17.06 14.13 -4.55
CA PHE A 81 -17.06 13.50 -5.88
C PHE A 81 -18.27 14.01 -6.68
N LYS A 82 -18.10 14.16 -7.97
CA LYS A 82 -19.21 14.49 -8.86
C LYS A 82 -20.12 13.27 -9.06
N ASP A 83 -19.53 12.11 -9.29
CA ASP A 83 -20.25 10.84 -9.50
C ASP A 83 -19.37 9.65 -9.13
N LEU A 84 -19.23 9.38 -7.83
CA LEU A 84 -18.49 8.22 -7.32
C LEU A 84 -19.28 6.94 -7.56
N GLY A 85 -18.73 5.99 -8.31
CA GLY A 85 -19.35 4.69 -8.57
C GLY A 85 -18.61 3.50 -7.98
N LEU A 86 -17.30 3.61 -7.76
CA LEU A 86 -16.50 2.50 -7.23
C LEU A 86 -15.56 2.97 -6.13
N LEU A 87 -15.59 2.25 -5.01
CA LEU A 87 -14.62 2.37 -3.92
C LEU A 87 -13.77 1.11 -3.85
N ILE A 88 -12.45 1.25 -4.05
CA ILE A 88 -11.49 0.18 -3.88
C ILE A 88 -10.76 0.39 -2.55
N ILE A 89 -10.68 -0.64 -1.71
CA ILE A 89 -10.05 -0.59 -0.40
C ILE A 89 -8.98 -1.68 -0.32
N ASP A 90 -7.74 -1.26 -0.18
CA ASP A 90 -6.62 -2.17 0.05
C ASP A 90 -6.35 -2.29 1.55
N GLU A 91 -6.15 -3.53 2.02
CA GLU A 91 -5.83 -3.82 3.42
C GLU A 91 -6.83 -3.17 4.42
N GLU A 92 -8.15 -3.39 4.22
CA GLU A 92 -9.24 -2.78 5.04
C GLU A 92 -8.99 -2.92 6.55
N GLN A 93 -8.31 -3.99 6.98
CA GLN A 93 -7.99 -4.24 8.39
C GLN A 93 -7.09 -3.17 9.02
N ARG A 94 -6.28 -2.49 8.22
CA ARG A 94 -5.36 -1.45 8.69
C ARG A 94 -6.00 -0.10 8.94
N PHE A 95 -7.28 0.06 8.58
CA PHE A 95 -8.01 1.28 8.85
C PHE A 95 -8.63 1.26 10.25
N GLY A 96 -8.49 2.36 10.98
CA GLY A 96 -9.08 2.56 12.31
C GLY A 96 -10.61 2.63 12.28
N VAL A 97 -11.25 2.52 13.45
CA VAL A 97 -12.71 2.45 13.60
C VAL A 97 -13.42 3.64 12.96
N ALA A 98 -12.94 4.87 13.20
CA ALA A 98 -13.55 6.09 12.66
C ALA A 98 -13.51 6.14 11.11
N HIS A 99 -12.45 5.59 10.49
CA HIS A 99 -12.37 5.49 9.04
C HIS A 99 -13.32 4.42 8.49
N LYS A 100 -13.49 3.32 9.21
CA LYS A 100 -14.43 2.26 8.83
C LYS A 100 -15.88 2.72 8.85
N GLU A 101 -16.25 3.62 9.76
CA GLU A 101 -17.59 4.22 9.79
C GLU A 101 -17.82 5.10 8.56
N LYS A 102 -16.88 5.97 8.20
CA LYS A 102 -16.96 6.79 6.97
C LYS A 102 -17.00 5.94 5.70
N ILE A 103 -16.23 4.86 5.66
CA ILE A 103 -16.30 3.89 4.57
C ILE A 103 -17.70 3.28 4.47
N LYS A 104 -18.34 2.96 5.60
CA LYS A 104 -19.72 2.43 5.60
C LYS A 104 -20.74 3.43 5.05
N GLU A 105 -20.60 4.71 5.39
CA GLU A 105 -21.47 5.77 4.88
C GLU A 105 -21.38 5.88 3.35
N LEU A 106 -20.17 5.78 2.80
CA LEU A 106 -19.94 5.80 1.35
C LEU A 106 -20.47 4.55 0.64
N LYS A 107 -20.50 3.40 1.32
CA LYS A 107 -20.91 2.10 0.74
C LYS A 107 -22.38 2.01 0.34
N ASN A 108 -23.23 2.89 0.80
CA ASN A 108 -24.68 2.73 0.65
C ASN A 108 -25.19 2.85 -0.80
N ASN A 109 -24.45 3.50 -1.70
CA ASN A 109 -24.89 3.74 -3.09
C ASN A 109 -23.80 3.50 -4.14
N ILE A 110 -22.71 2.81 -3.81
CA ILE A 110 -21.58 2.59 -4.71
C ILE A 110 -21.09 1.14 -4.63
N ASP A 111 -20.48 0.66 -5.69
CA ASP A 111 -19.80 -0.62 -5.68
C ASP A 111 -18.53 -0.56 -4.83
N VAL A 112 -18.24 -1.64 -4.11
CA VAL A 112 -17.08 -1.73 -3.22
C VAL A 112 -16.28 -2.99 -3.50
N LEU A 113 -15.01 -2.78 -3.84
CA LEU A 113 -14.01 -3.83 -4.01
C LEU A 113 -13.00 -3.75 -2.85
N THR A 114 -12.96 -4.78 -2.03
CA THR A 114 -11.97 -4.90 -0.95
C THR A 114 -10.88 -5.89 -1.35
N LEU A 115 -9.62 -5.49 -1.19
CA LEU A 115 -8.44 -6.32 -1.43
C LEU A 115 -7.78 -6.65 -0.08
N SER A 116 -7.30 -7.87 0.07
CA SER A 116 -6.52 -8.26 1.26
C SER A 116 -5.60 -9.42 0.92
N ALA A 117 -4.37 -9.37 1.41
CA ALA A 117 -3.41 -10.46 1.33
C ALA A 117 -3.61 -11.48 2.47
N THR A 118 -4.26 -11.06 3.57
CA THR A 118 -4.52 -11.89 4.74
C THR A 118 -6.02 -12.02 4.95
N PRO A 119 -6.61 -13.21 4.77
CA PRO A 119 -8.03 -13.39 4.99
C PRO A 119 -8.37 -13.12 6.46
N ILE A 120 -9.15 -12.05 6.71
CA ILE A 120 -9.62 -11.74 8.06
C ILE A 120 -10.84 -12.60 8.33
N PRO A 121 -10.95 -13.23 9.51
CA PRO A 121 -12.07 -14.11 9.85
C PRO A 121 -13.45 -13.48 9.59
N ARG A 122 -13.60 -12.17 9.87
CA ARG A 122 -14.87 -11.47 9.65
C ARG A 122 -15.22 -11.29 8.17
N THR A 123 -14.25 -10.89 7.34
CA THR A 123 -14.47 -10.69 5.90
C THR A 123 -14.71 -12.03 5.21
N LEU A 124 -13.95 -13.05 5.60
CA LEU A 124 -14.13 -14.42 5.16
C LEU A 124 -15.51 -14.95 5.57
N HIS A 125 -15.92 -14.72 6.82
CA HIS A 125 -17.25 -15.13 7.30
C HIS A 125 -18.39 -14.47 6.51
N MET A 126 -18.29 -13.18 6.22
CA MET A 126 -19.29 -12.47 5.41
C MET A 126 -19.39 -13.01 3.97
N SER A 127 -18.29 -13.51 3.42
CA SER A 127 -18.27 -14.14 2.09
C SER A 127 -18.84 -15.56 2.13
N LEU A 128 -18.51 -16.33 3.16
CA LEU A 128 -19.05 -17.68 3.37
C LEU A 128 -20.57 -17.69 3.60
N VAL A 129 -21.11 -16.61 4.18
CA VAL A 129 -22.57 -16.46 4.41
C VAL A 129 -23.29 -15.88 3.18
N GLY A 130 -22.56 -15.64 2.07
CA GLY A 130 -23.14 -15.14 0.81
C GLY A 130 -23.51 -13.65 0.82
N ILE A 131 -23.04 -12.88 1.81
CA ILE A 131 -23.28 -11.43 1.88
C ILE A 131 -22.36 -10.66 0.91
N ARG A 132 -21.25 -11.27 0.51
CA ARG A 132 -20.28 -10.70 -0.46
C ARG A 132 -19.73 -11.78 -1.37
N ASP A 133 -19.58 -11.45 -2.64
CA ASP A 133 -18.82 -12.26 -3.57
C ASP A 133 -17.34 -12.22 -3.22
N MET A 134 -16.66 -13.34 -3.36
CA MET A 134 -15.24 -13.48 -3.10
C MET A 134 -14.53 -14.16 -4.26
N SER A 135 -13.39 -13.58 -4.67
CA SER A 135 -12.47 -14.20 -5.60
C SER A 135 -11.12 -14.42 -4.91
N VAL A 136 -10.54 -15.59 -5.09
CA VAL A 136 -9.22 -15.94 -4.56
C VAL A 136 -8.22 -15.93 -5.70
N LEU A 137 -7.08 -15.26 -5.48
CA LEU A 137 -5.94 -15.27 -6.40
C LEU A 137 -4.95 -16.33 -5.89
N GLU A 138 -4.94 -17.50 -6.51
CA GLU A 138 -4.13 -18.64 -6.08
C GLU A 138 -2.74 -18.64 -6.71
N GLU A 139 -2.61 -18.10 -7.93
CA GLU A 139 -1.37 -18.08 -8.67
C GLU A 139 -0.59 -16.77 -8.43
N PRO A 140 0.69 -16.87 -8.03
CA PRO A 140 1.56 -15.69 -7.96
C PRO A 140 1.88 -15.15 -9.37
N PRO A 141 2.33 -13.89 -9.50
CA PRO A 141 2.87 -13.38 -10.77
C PRO A 141 4.03 -14.24 -11.27
N VAL A 142 4.13 -14.38 -12.60
CA VAL A 142 5.10 -15.28 -13.26
C VAL A 142 6.56 -15.04 -12.84
N ASP A 143 6.92 -13.78 -12.57
CA ASP A 143 8.28 -13.38 -12.20
C ASP A 143 8.55 -13.40 -10.69
N ARG A 144 7.61 -13.92 -9.90
CA ARG A 144 7.77 -13.96 -8.45
C ARG A 144 8.43 -15.28 -8.01
N HIS A 145 9.71 -15.22 -7.68
CA HIS A 145 10.42 -16.32 -7.05
C HIS A 145 10.08 -16.40 -5.57
N PRO A 146 9.90 -17.62 -5.01
CA PRO A 146 9.65 -17.78 -3.58
C PRO A 146 10.87 -17.36 -2.77
N ILE A 147 10.63 -16.70 -1.63
CA ILE A 147 11.67 -16.34 -0.68
C ILE A 147 12.02 -17.60 0.14
N GLN A 148 13.29 -17.96 0.17
CA GLN A 148 13.77 -19.01 1.08
C GLN A 148 13.84 -18.42 2.49
N THR A 149 13.02 -18.96 3.39
CA THR A 149 12.95 -18.51 4.78
C THR A 149 13.61 -19.55 5.69
N PHE A 150 14.56 -19.10 6.51
CA PHE A 150 15.23 -19.92 7.51
C PHE A 150 14.87 -19.38 8.90
N VAL A 151 14.51 -20.28 9.81
CA VAL A 151 14.31 -19.99 11.23
C VAL A 151 15.34 -20.79 12.01
N THR A 152 16.36 -20.10 12.52
CA THR A 152 17.50 -20.71 13.18
C THR A 152 17.90 -19.91 14.42
N GLU A 153 18.72 -20.49 15.27
CA GLU A 153 19.45 -19.72 16.28
C GLU A 153 20.39 -18.70 15.60
N HIS A 154 20.76 -17.67 16.35
CA HIS A 154 21.67 -16.65 15.86
C HIS A 154 23.01 -17.28 15.48
N ASN A 155 23.44 -17.06 14.22
CA ASN A 155 24.67 -17.62 13.67
C ASN A 155 25.37 -16.57 12.79
N ASP A 156 26.58 -16.18 13.19
CA ASP A 156 27.38 -15.17 12.52
C ASP A 156 27.82 -15.60 11.12
N GLU A 157 28.13 -16.86 10.93
CA GLU A 157 28.52 -17.38 9.62
C GLU A 157 27.38 -17.29 8.61
N MET A 158 26.18 -17.65 9.05
CA MET A 158 24.98 -17.56 8.21
C MET A 158 24.65 -16.10 7.84
N ILE A 159 24.78 -15.17 8.82
CA ILE A 159 24.57 -13.73 8.56
C ILE A 159 25.60 -13.22 7.55
N ARG A 160 26.88 -13.56 7.76
CA ARG A 160 27.97 -13.18 6.86
C ARG A 160 27.72 -13.72 5.44
N GLU A 161 27.39 -15.00 5.32
CA GLU A 161 27.12 -15.64 4.03
C GLU A 161 25.94 -14.96 3.33
N ALA A 162 24.83 -14.75 4.03
CA ALA A 162 23.65 -14.12 3.46
C ALA A 162 23.92 -12.68 2.98
N VAL A 163 24.63 -11.88 3.77
CA VAL A 163 25.00 -10.50 3.39
C VAL A 163 25.95 -10.49 2.21
N THR A 164 27.02 -11.31 2.26
CA THR A 164 28.00 -11.39 1.17
C THR A 164 27.38 -11.84 -0.15
N ARG A 165 26.45 -12.79 -0.10
CA ARG A 165 25.71 -13.27 -1.28
C ARG A 165 24.87 -12.18 -1.93
N GLU A 166 24.21 -11.35 -1.11
CA GLU A 166 23.43 -10.22 -1.64
C GLU A 166 24.32 -9.13 -2.22
N LEU A 167 25.43 -8.79 -1.55
CA LEU A 167 26.40 -7.81 -2.04
C LEU A 167 27.03 -8.24 -3.37
N ALA A 168 27.32 -9.53 -3.53
CA ALA A 168 27.89 -10.09 -4.76
C ALA A 168 27.00 -9.88 -6.00
N ARG A 169 25.69 -9.72 -5.81
CA ARG A 169 24.73 -9.41 -6.88
C ARG A 169 24.29 -7.94 -6.91
N ASN A 170 25.03 -7.05 -6.26
CA ASN A 170 24.66 -5.64 -6.05
C ASN A 170 23.29 -5.45 -5.35
N GLY A 171 22.91 -6.39 -4.51
CA GLY A 171 21.70 -6.32 -3.70
C GLY A 171 21.91 -5.52 -2.41
N GLN A 172 20.82 -5.29 -1.69
CA GLN A 172 20.80 -4.64 -0.38
C GLN A 172 20.18 -5.57 0.65
N VAL A 173 20.59 -5.43 1.90
CA VAL A 173 20.12 -6.25 3.01
C VAL A 173 19.49 -5.37 4.08
N TYR A 174 18.30 -5.75 4.54
CA TYR A 174 17.70 -5.19 5.75
C TYR A 174 17.96 -6.11 6.93
N TYR A 175 18.69 -5.60 7.91
CA TYR A 175 18.87 -6.25 9.21
C TYR A 175 17.93 -5.62 10.23
N VAL A 176 16.85 -6.31 10.58
CA VAL A 176 15.84 -5.78 11.52
C VAL A 176 16.24 -6.09 12.95
N TYR A 177 16.32 -5.07 13.79
CA TYR A 177 16.64 -5.17 15.19
C TYR A 177 15.62 -4.40 16.03
N ASN A 178 15.11 -4.99 17.10
CA ASN A 178 13.98 -4.46 17.85
C ASN A 178 14.35 -3.63 19.09
N LYS A 179 15.64 -3.42 19.37
CA LYS A 179 16.13 -2.60 20.48
C LYS A 179 16.78 -1.32 19.97
N VAL A 180 16.16 -0.18 20.25
CA VAL A 180 16.65 1.12 19.77
C VAL A 180 17.94 1.54 20.46
N ARG A 181 18.09 1.22 21.76
CA ARG A 181 19.23 1.68 22.57
C ARG A 181 20.58 1.16 22.09
N ASP A 182 20.61 -0.07 21.58
CA ASP A 182 21.84 -0.77 21.21
C ASP A 182 22.00 -0.87 19.67
N ILE A 183 21.29 -0.02 18.91
CA ILE A 183 21.26 -0.12 17.44
C ILE A 183 22.61 0.25 16.82
N GLU A 184 23.33 1.20 17.40
CA GLU A 184 24.67 1.61 16.96
C GLU A 184 25.68 0.48 17.16
N GLU A 185 25.71 -0.12 18.35
CA GLU A 185 26.57 -1.27 18.63
C GLU A 185 26.24 -2.45 17.70
N ARG A 186 24.97 -2.64 17.38
CA ARG A 186 24.55 -3.68 16.44
C ARG A 186 24.99 -3.37 15.01
N ALA A 187 24.95 -2.11 14.58
CA ALA A 187 25.45 -1.70 13.29
C ALA A 187 26.97 -1.90 13.18
N GLU A 188 27.75 -1.54 14.21
CA GLU A 188 29.18 -1.79 14.29
C GLU A 188 29.51 -3.29 14.26
N TYR A 189 28.73 -4.09 14.99
CA TYR A 189 28.86 -5.54 14.96
C TYR A 189 28.69 -6.10 13.53
N ILE A 190 27.66 -5.70 12.79
CA ILE A 190 27.44 -6.16 11.41
C ILE A 190 28.56 -5.63 10.49
N GLN A 191 29.03 -4.39 10.67
CA GLN A 191 30.14 -3.83 9.91
C GLN A 191 31.44 -4.64 10.12
N ASN A 192 31.70 -5.07 11.35
CA ASN A 192 32.86 -5.90 11.67
C ASN A 192 32.72 -7.33 11.14
N LEU A 193 31.48 -7.85 11.11
CA LEU A 193 31.20 -9.18 10.60
C LEU A 193 31.37 -9.27 9.08
N VAL A 194 31.02 -8.19 8.36
CA VAL A 194 31.14 -8.08 6.90
C VAL A 194 31.82 -6.74 6.55
N PRO A 195 33.14 -6.67 6.57
CA PRO A 195 33.89 -5.41 6.35
C PRO A 195 33.61 -4.71 5.02
N ASP A 196 33.29 -5.49 3.99
CA ASP A 196 32.99 -4.98 2.65
C ASP A 196 31.60 -4.35 2.51
N ALA A 197 30.73 -4.50 3.53
CA ALA A 197 29.40 -3.91 3.56
C ALA A 197 29.49 -2.43 3.97
N VAL A 198 28.63 -1.59 3.42
CA VAL A 198 28.39 -0.25 3.94
C VAL A 198 27.14 -0.32 4.80
N VAL A 199 27.29 -0.21 6.12
CA VAL A 199 26.20 -0.35 7.08
C VAL A 199 25.71 1.04 7.51
N ALA A 200 24.40 1.26 7.39
CA ALA A 200 23.71 2.41 7.96
C ALA A 200 22.55 1.91 8.85
N TYR A 201 22.18 2.67 9.85
CA TYR A 201 21.01 2.35 10.67
C TYR A 201 19.99 3.47 10.65
N GLU A 202 18.72 3.10 10.80
CA GLU A 202 17.61 4.03 10.90
C GLU A 202 16.67 3.58 12.03
N ILE A 203 16.23 4.53 12.82
CA ILE A 203 15.27 4.29 13.91
C ILE A 203 13.89 4.63 13.38
N GLY A 204 13.08 3.60 13.14
CA GLY A 204 11.67 3.78 12.82
C GLY A 204 10.97 4.53 13.94
N ARG A 205 10.40 5.70 13.67
CA ARG A 205 9.54 6.39 14.65
C ARG A 205 8.27 5.57 14.82
N ALA A 206 8.16 4.83 15.92
CA ALA A 206 6.88 4.37 16.40
C ALA A 206 6.05 5.62 16.72
N HIS A 207 4.98 5.86 15.99
CA HIS A 207 3.97 6.81 16.43
C HIS A 207 3.29 6.21 17.66
N VAL A 208 3.65 6.71 18.81
CA VAL A 208 2.92 6.49 20.06
C VAL A 208 1.65 7.35 20.03
#